data_b8bd3e98a568cddb62676d2603d99ca7
#
_entry.id   b8bd3e98a568cddb62676d2603d99ca7
#
_cell.length_a   1.000
_cell.length_b   1.000
_cell.length_c   1.000
_cell.angle_alpha   90.00
_cell.angle_beta   90.00
_cell.angle_gamma   90.00
#
_symmetry.space_group_name_H-M   'P 1'
#
loop_
_entity.id
_entity.type
_entity.pdbx_description
1 polymer ?
#
loop_
_entity_poly.entity_id
_entity_poly.type
_entity_poly.pdbx_seq_one_letter_code
_entity_poly.pdbx_strand_id
1 'polypeptide(L)'
;MNRRNTLKAGAITVFGAAFPFSGVQAQSRYAKYAGKTVVFSVPAHPHYDAMMKILPEFTKETGIKVETDKLAMGRMKEKQLLEMAKPSGDFDLGCYVVMWKGEYVAKNLIQPLEPFFKNAALADPSYDMKDIVPIYLENLGMVGGPKGYLAGPGAQLYGLPYGAETSVLAYRRDIFAKHNLKPPETYDDFRKLLRILKDKEGIGALASRGQAGHQVVHAWLLHLNPLGGSVFDDKWQPRFNDKTGVEALKFLQEVVATGPAGIPGYGQGESNTAFLQGQAAMYLDSTSIAGLVNDPSKSKVVGNVSWALHPRGVRRASQSGGLGLAIPKNAKNAEAGFLLMQWLTSKAQDKAVTMAGGAPMRNSTLRDAEAVRKYPEFITFVEALKYSNPDWRPIIPVWDKINVQALGVGLSEALTGKKSAEQALNDLVPQVTAIMREGGYKV
;
A
#
# COMPACT_ATOMS: atom_id res chain seq x y z
N MET A 1 28.30 80.41 10.85
CA MET A 1 28.99 79.91 12.06
C MET A 1 28.70 78.42 12.19
N ASN A 2 29.79 77.64 12.15
CA ASN A 2 29.86 76.17 12.21
C ASN A 2 29.24 75.56 13.44
N ARG A 3 28.63 74.35 13.29
CA ARG A 3 29.01 73.21 14.11
C ARG A 3 28.49 71.91 13.45
N ARG A 4 29.46 71.13 12.95
CA ARG A 4 29.31 69.69 12.59
C ARG A 4 29.10 68.90 13.87
N ASN A 5 28.11 68.02 13.87
CA ASN A 5 28.00 66.88 14.82
C ASN A 5 28.15 65.58 14.06
N THR A 6 29.23 64.90 14.34
CA THR A 6 29.61 63.56 13.85
C THR A 6 28.89 62.55 14.65
N LEU A 7 27.99 61.82 14.04
CA LEU A 7 27.38 60.58 14.61
C LEU A 7 28.29 59.37 14.31
N LYS A 8 28.82 58.81 15.36
CA LYS A 8 29.56 57.54 15.31
C LYS A 8 28.57 56.41 15.12
N ALA A 9 28.70 55.70 14.00
CA ALA A 9 28.01 54.42 13.77
C ALA A 9 28.68 53.32 14.60
N GLY A 10 27.95 52.80 15.59
CA GLY A 10 28.32 51.58 16.33
C GLY A 10 27.91 50.35 15.51
N ALA A 11 28.88 49.59 15.05
CA ALA A 11 28.61 48.27 14.43
C ALA A 11 28.20 47.28 15.52
N ILE A 12 26.94 46.84 15.50
CA ILE A 12 26.47 45.73 16.30
C ILE A 12 26.79 44.45 15.49
N THR A 13 27.86 43.78 15.91
CA THR A 13 28.17 42.41 15.40
C THR A 13 27.18 41.43 16.03
N VAL A 14 26.16 41.02 15.30
CA VAL A 14 25.30 39.90 15.68
C VAL A 14 26.07 38.61 15.39
N PHE A 15 26.63 38.01 16.44
CA PHE A 15 27.11 36.64 16.38
C PHE A 15 25.89 35.71 16.20
N GLY A 16 25.60 35.32 14.98
CA GLY A 16 24.72 34.23 14.67
C GLY A 16 25.36 32.92 15.10
N ALA A 17 25.00 32.42 16.28
CA ALA A 17 25.33 31.07 16.67
C ALA A 17 24.53 30.09 15.79
N ALA A 18 25.16 29.61 14.70
CA ALA A 18 24.67 28.45 13.98
C ALA A 18 24.83 27.25 14.92
N PHE A 19 23.72 26.68 15.32
CA PHE A 19 23.70 25.43 16.09
C PHE A 19 23.96 24.23 15.14
N PRO A 20 25.13 23.59 15.18
CA PRO A 20 25.39 22.36 14.42
C PRO A 20 25.04 21.11 15.23
N PHE A 21 23.87 21.10 15.95
CA PHE A 21 23.57 20.01 16.86
C PHE A 21 22.93 18.76 16.21
N SER A 22 22.38 18.85 14.98
CA SER A 22 21.74 17.70 14.34
C SER A 22 22.72 16.73 13.66
N GLY A 23 23.84 17.20 13.15
CA GLY A 23 24.81 16.36 12.42
C GLY A 23 25.64 15.43 13.30
N VAL A 24 26.05 15.87 14.49
CA VAL A 24 26.94 15.10 15.39
C VAL A 24 26.19 13.94 16.07
N GLN A 25 24.92 14.13 16.45
CA GLN A 25 24.12 13.05 17.02
C GLN A 25 23.70 12.00 15.98
N ALA A 26 23.46 12.42 14.74
CA ALA A 26 23.15 11.49 13.65
C ALA A 26 24.34 10.57 13.35
N GLN A 27 25.55 11.09 13.24
CA GLN A 27 26.75 10.30 13.01
C GLN A 27 27.05 9.32 14.15
N SER A 28 26.77 9.65 15.40
CA SER A 28 27.05 8.80 16.57
C SER A 28 26.21 7.51 16.59
N ARG A 29 24.94 7.54 16.17
CA ARG A 29 24.05 6.37 16.22
C ARG A 29 24.43 5.28 15.21
N TYR A 30 25.03 5.65 14.08
CA TYR A 30 25.45 4.72 13.04
C TYR A 30 26.86 4.17 13.27
N ALA A 31 27.72 4.86 14.02
CA ALA A 31 29.14 4.56 14.14
C ALA A 31 29.41 3.11 14.59
N LYS A 32 28.62 2.59 15.55
CA LYS A 32 28.71 1.20 16.03
C LYS A 32 28.46 0.15 14.93
N TYR A 33 27.73 0.52 13.87
CA TYR A 33 27.29 -0.39 12.83
C TYR A 33 28.00 -0.17 11.50
N ALA A 34 28.87 0.83 11.40
CA ALA A 34 29.67 1.08 10.20
C ALA A 34 30.47 -0.17 9.81
N GLY A 35 30.49 -0.47 8.51
CA GLY A 35 31.10 -1.70 7.96
C GLY A 35 30.24 -2.96 8.05
N LYS A 36 29.15 -2.99 8.84
CA LYS A 36 28.19 -4.09 8.82
C LYS A 36 27.37 -4.10 7.54
N THR A 37 26.89 -5.29 7.17
CA THR A 37 25.95 -5.48 6.06
C THR A 37 24.56 -5.80 6.61
N VAL A 38 23.54 -5.10 6.14
CA VAL A 38 22.11 -5.38 6.34
C VAL A 38 21.60 -6.12 5.13
N VAL A 39 21.09 -7.33 5.29
CA VAL A 39 20.43 -8.10 4.24
C VAL A 39 18.94 -7.80 4.25
N PHE A 40 18.45 -7.22 3.16
CA PHE A 40 17.08 -6.71 3.04
C PHE A 40 16.28 -7.52 2.00
N SER A 41 15.27 -8.27 2.45
CA SER A 41 14.35 -9.02 1.59
C SER A 41 13.28 -8.08 1.00
N VAL A 42 13.27 -7.91 -0.33
CA VAL A 42 12.45 -6.95 -1.05
C VAL A 42 11.66 -7.56 -2.21
N PRO A 43 10.46 -7.07 -2.53
CA PRO A 43 9.70 -7.52 -3.69
C PRO A 43 10.17 -6.86 -4.99
N ALA A 44 9.93 -7.53 -6.11
CA ALA A 44 9.89 -6.90 -7.42
C ALA A 44 8.63 -6.00 -7.50
N HIS A 45 8.78 -4.70 -7.23
CA HIS A 45 7.68 -3.74 -7.14
C HIS A 45 8.18 -2.32 -7.44
N PRO A 46 7.40 -1.46 -8.15
CA PRO A 46 7.83 -0.11 -8.57
C PRO A 46 8.35 0.78 -7.44
N HIS A 47 7.74 0.73 -6.25
CA HIS A 47 8.22 1.49 -5.09
C HIS A 47 9.64 1.08 -4.66
N TYR A 48 9.93 -0.22 -4.70
CA TYR A 48 11.27 -0.73 -4.36
C TYR A 48 12.29 -0.47 -5.46
N ASP A 49 11.87 -0.37 -6.73
CA ASP A 49 12.72 0.10 -7.82
C ASP A 49 13.09 1.58 -7.64
N ALA A 50 12.17 2.40 -7.14
CA ALA A 50 12.45 3.79 -6.76
C ALA A 50 13.37 3.87 -5.53
N MET A 51 13.16 3.03 -4.51
CA MET A 51 14.03 2.90 -3.33
C MET A 51 15.47 2.58 -3.70
N MET A 52 15.70 1.67 -4.63
CA MET A 52 17.05 1.29 -5.07
C MET A 52 17.87 2.48 -5.57
N LYS A 53 17.21 3.55 -6.07
CA LYS A 53 17.89 4.75 -6.54
C LYS A 53 18.41 5.63 -5.41
N ILE A 54 17.78 5.58 -4.23
CA ILE A 54 18.18 6.39 -3.06
C ILE A 54 19.04 5.61 -2.06
N LEU A 55 19.00 4.28 -2.10
CA LEU A 55 19.68 3.41 -1.14
C LEU A 55 21.19 3.62 -1.02
N PRO A 56 21.96 3.96 -2.09
CA PRO A 56 23.38 4.27 -1.97
C PRO A 56 23.70 5.41 -1.01
N GLU A 57 22.80 6.39 -0.85
CA GLU A 57 23.01 7.50 0.08
C GLU A 57 23.02 7.03 1.55
N PHE A 58 22.21 6.01 1.89
CA PHE A 58 22.25 5.41 3.23
C PHE A 58 23.65 4.87 3.56
N THR A 59 24.24 4.11 2.66
CA THR A 59 25.61 3.57 2.86
C THR A 59 26.64 4.68 2.96
N LYS A 60 26.53 5.72 2.15
CA LYS A 60 27.43 6.88 2.18
C LYS A 60 27.31 7.65 3.49
N GLU A 61 26.10 7.86 4.00
CA GLU A 61 25.84 8.61 5.24
C GLU A 61 26.24 7.84 6.51
N THR A 62 26.09 6.50 6.49
CA THR A 62 26.14 5.69 7.71
C THR A 62 27.33 4.74 7.79
N GLY A 63 27.94 4.41 6.64
CA GLY A 63 28.93 3.36 6.52
C GLY A 63 28.34 1.92 6.59
N ILE A 64 27.03 1.77 6.74
CA ILE A 64 26.35 0.48 6.76
C ILE A 64 26.08 0.05 5.32
N LYS A 65 26.50 -1.15 4.95
CA LYS A 65 26.24 -1.74 3.62
C LYS A 65 24.83 -2.33 3.57
N VAL A 66 24.18 -2.30 2.41
CA VAL A 66 22.87 -2.94 2.19
C VAL A 66 22.94 -3.89 1.02
N GLU A 67 22.61 -5.14 1.26
CA GLU A 67 22.39 -6.16 0.25
C GLU A 67 20.91 -6.45 0.12
N THR A 68 20.38 -6.47 -1.11
CA THR A 68 18.95 -6.70 -1.35
C THR A 68 18.72 -8.06 -1.97
N ASP A 69 17.81 -8.84 -1.38
CA ASP A 69 17.30 -10.08 -1.96
C ASP A 69 15.94 -9.79 -2.61
N LYS A 70 15.98 -9.52 -3.94
CA LYS A 70 14.82 -9.09 -4.71
C LYS A 70 14.14 -10.25 -5.41
N LEU A 71 12.89 -10.54 -5.05
CA LEU A 71 12.10 -11.64 -5.58
C LEU A 71 10.67 -11.21 -5.97
N ALA A 72 10.02 -11.99 -6.83
CA ALA A 72 8.56 -11.89 -7.00
C ALA A 72 7.85 -12.17 -5.67
N MET A 73 6.73 -11.47 -5.39
CA MET A 73 6.09 -11.47 -4.06
C MET A 73 5.82 -12.87 -3.49
N GLY A 74 5.30 -13.81 -4.31
CA GLY A 74 5.04 -15.17 -3.84
C GLY A 74 6.32 -15.89 -3.42
N ARG A 75 7.36 -15.81 -4.24
CA ARG A 75 8.68 -16.40 -3.94
C ARG A 75 9.35 -15.75 -2.73
N MET A 76 9.18 -14.43 -2.59
CA MET A 76 9.67 -13.70 -1.42
C MET A 76 9.01 -14.23 -0.15
N LYS A 77 7.68 -14.41 -0.14
CA LYS A 77 6.97 -14.97 1.01
C LYS A 77 7.46 -16.36 1.38
N GLU A 78 7.55 -17.26 0.40
CA GLU A 78 8.04 -18.63 0.60
C GLU A 78 9.42 -18.63 1.26
N LYS A 79 10.36 -17.84 0.70
CA LYS A 79 11.73 -17.73 1.23
C LYS A 79 11.74 -17.11 2.63
N GLN A 80 10.97 -16.05 2.87
CA GLN A 80 10.86 -15.42 4.19
C GLN A 80 10.34 -16.38 5.26
N LEU A 81 9.30 -17.16 4.96
CA LEU A 81 8.77 -18.16 5.90
C LEU A 81 9.81 -19.20 6.29
N LEU A 82 10.63 -19.64 5.33
CA LEU A 82 11.70 -20.59 5.59
C LEU A 82 12.86 -19.97 6.38
N GLU A 83 13.35 -18.79 5.95
CA GLU A 83 14.51 -18.15 6.56
C GLU A 83 14.21 -17.61 7.98
N MET A 84 13.04 -17.00 8.17
CA MET A 84 12.64 -16.44 9.46
C MET A 84 12.26 -17.51 10.50
N ALA A 85 12.03 -18.76 10.09
CA ALA A 85 11.79 -19.89 11.00
C ALA A 85 13.07 -20.56 11.51
N LYS A 86 14.24 -20.25 10.94
CA LYS A 86 15.53 -20.76 11.41
C LYS A 86 15.93 -20.18 12.76
N PRO A 87 16.79 -20.84 13.54
CA PRO A 87 17.34 -20.25 14.78
C PRO A 87 18.10 -18.93 14.53
N SER A 88 18.74 -18.77 13.37
CA SER A 88 19.40 -17.54 12.91
C SER A 88 19.10 -17.37 11.43
N GLY A 89 18.42 -16.29 11.08
CA GLY A 89 18.02 -15.99 9.72
C GLY A 89 19.08 -15.21 8.93
N ASP A 90 18.87 -15.13 7.62
CA ASP A 90 19.75 -14.36 6.75
C ASP A 90 19.25 -12.95 6.48
N PHE A 91 18.02 -12.60 6.88
CA PHE A 91 17.46 -11.29 6.70
C PHE A 91 17.53 -10.45 7.99
N ASP A 92 17.97 -9.19 7.87
CA ASP A 92 17.99 -8.20 8.94
C ASP A 92 16.82 -7.21 8.85
N LEU A 93 16.26 -7.06 7.64
CA LEU A 93 15.06 -6.28 7.34
C LEU A 93 14.23 -7.03 6.30
N GLY A 94 12.92 -7.07 6.48
CA GLY A 94 12.00 -7.71 5.54
C GLY A 94 10.87 -6.79 5.11
N CYS A 95 10.56 -6.78 3.81
CA CYS A 95 9.29 -6.28 3.31
C CYS A 95 8.22 -7.35 3.46
N TYR A 96 6.99 -6.95 3.78
CA TYR A 96 5.83 -7.83 3.75
C TYR A 96 4.63 -7.14 3.08
N VAL A 97 3.75 -7.95 2.51
CA VAL A 97 2.44 -7.47 2.05
C VAL A 97 1.50 -7.42 3.26
N VAL A 98 0.68 -6.39 3.35
CA VAL A 98 -0.23 -6.13 4.49
C VAL A 98 -0.96 -7.37 4.99
N MET A 99 -1.39 -8.25 4.11
CA MET A 99 -2.17 -9.45 4.45
C MET A 99 -1.35 -10.58 5.10
N TRP A 100 -0.01 -10.52 5.05
CA TRP A 100 0.86 -11.51 5.70
C TRP A 100 1.19 -11.17 7.15
N LYS A 101 0.99 -9.90 7.53
CA LYS A 101 1.35 -9.36 8.85
C LYS A 101 0.80 -10.21 10.00
N GLY A 102 -0.50 -10.54 9.96
CA GLY A 102 -1.13 -11.37 11.00
C GLY A 102 -0.49 -12.75 11.14
N GLU A 103 -0.18 -13.40 10.01
CA GLU A 103 0.51 -14.70 9.99
C GLU A 103 1.94 -14.58 10.55
N TYR A 104 2.68 -13.55 10.15
CA TYR A 104 4.07 -13.37 10.59
C TYR A 104 4.15 -13.13 12.10
N VAL A 105 3.24 -12.35 12.67
CA VAL A 105 3.18 -12.13 14.13
C VAL A 105 2.74 -13.39 14.85
N ALA A 106 1.69 -14.08 14.38
CA ALA A 106 1.21 -15.30 15.02
C ALA A 106 2.24 -16.43 15.03
N LYS A 107 3.09 -16.51 14.00
CA LYS A 107 4.23 -17.45 13.91
C LYS A 107 5.50 -16.94 14.59
N ASN A 108 5.46 -15.78 15.26
CA ASN A 108 6.62 -15.16 15.92
C ASN A 108 7.83 -14.96 14.98
N LEU A 109 7.58 -14.60 13.74
CA LEU A 109 8.61 -14.39 12.71
C LEU A 109 9.18 -12.98 12.71
N ILE A 110 8.41 -12.00 13.17
CA ILE A 110 8.79 -10.59 13.27
C ILE A 110 8.61 -10.10 14.70
N GLN A 111 9.32 -9.04 15.07
CA GLN A 111 9.34 -8.55 16.44
C GLN A 111 8.74 -7.15 16.56
N PRO A 112 8.20 -6.77 17.75
CA PRO A 112 7.69 -5.44 18.02
C PRO A 112 8.77 -4.38 17.84
N LEU A 113 8.40 -3.22 17.29
CA LEU A 113 9.33 -2.11 17.06
C LEU A 113 9.49 -1.17 18.26
N GLU A 114 8.59 -1.25 19.25
CA GLU A 114 8.61 -0.37 20.41
C GLU A 114 9.95 -0.40 21.17
N PRO A 115 10.61 -1.56 21.42
CA PRO A 115 11.92 -1.59 22.07
C PRO A 115 12.99 -0.80 21.34
N PHE A 116 12.98 -0.82 20.00
CA PHE A 116 13.93 -0.06 19.18
C PHE A 116 13.66 1.44 19.27
N PHE A 117 12.40 1.87 19.20
CA PHE A 117 12.04 3.29 19.36
C PHE A 117 12.25 3.84 20.76
N LYS A 118 12.23 3.00 21.79
CA LYS A 118 12.58 3.38 23.19
C LYS A 118 14.09 3.46 23.44
N ASN A 119 14.91 2.86 22.59
CA ASN A 119 16.35 2.90 22.72
C ASN A 119 16.91 4.22 22.13
N ALA A 120 17.28 5.15 22.99
CA ALA A 120 17.82 6.45 22.59
C ALA A 120 19.13 6.38 21.76
N ALA A 121 19.84 5.25 21.78
CA ALA A 121 21.03 5.04 20.95
C ALA A 121 20.66 4.68 19.50
N LEU A 122 19.41 4.26 19.24
CA LEU A 122 18.91 3.85 17.93
C LEU A 122 17.89 4.83 17.38
N ALA A 123 16.94 5.24 18.22
CA ALA A 123 15.83 6.09 17.81
C ALA A 123 16.30 7.49 17.41
N ASP A 124 15.82 7.97 16.27
CA ASP A 124 15.99 9.36 15.87
C ASP A 124 14.98 10.22 16.63
N PRO A 125 15.41 11.16 17.48
CA PRO A 125 14.48 12.03 18.20
C PRO A 125 13.65 12.94 17.27
N SER A 126 14.10 13.15 16.04
CA SER A 126 13.38 13.91 15.01
C SER A 126 12.44 13.05 14.16
N TYR A 127 12.41 11.72 14.40
CA TYR A 127 11.52 10.82 13.65
C TYR A 127 10.06 11.07 14.05
N ASP A 128 9.35 11.76 13.20
CA ASP A 128 7.95 12.12 13.44
C ASP A 128 7.00 10.98 13.01
N MET A 129 6.65 10.12 13.96
CA MET A 129 5.68 9.04 13.74
C MET A 129 4.28 9.58 13.39
N LYS A 130 3.91 10.77 13.89
CA LYS A 130 2.59 11.37 13.68
C LYS A 130 2.39 11.89 12.26
N ASP A 131 3.47 12.11 11.52
CA ASP A 131 3.42 12.51 10.12
C ASP A 131 3.11 11.34 9.17
N ILE A 132 3.30 10.09 9.60
CA ILE A 132 2.85 8.93 8.85
C ILE A 132 1.32 8.97 8.77
N VAL A 133 0.78 8.71 7.58
CA VAL A 133 -0.68 8.65 7.36
C VAL A 133 -1.28 7.62 8.32
N PRO A 134 -2.20 8.02 9.23
CA PRO A 134 -2.64 7.15 10.34
C PRO A 134 -3.20 5.80 9.86
N ILE A 135 -4.03 5.81 8.81
CA ILE A 135 -4.62 4.58 8.28
C ILE A 135 -3.57 3.61 7.72
N TYR A 136 -2.47 4.12 7.17
CA TYR A 136 -1.36 3.28 6.71
C TYR A 136 -0.60 2.67 7.88
N LEU A 137 -0.32 3.47 8.93
CA LEU A 137 0.33 2.97 10.14
C LEU A 137 -0.53 1.90 10.82
N GLU A 138 -1.83 2.13 10.96
CA GLU A 138 -2.78 1.17 11.51
C GLU A 138 -2.78 -0.14 10.71
N ASN A 139 -3.03 -0.03 9.43
CA ASN A 139 -3.26 -1.20 8.58
C ASN A 139 -1.98 -2.01 8.34
N LEU A 140 -0.83 -1.34 8.15
CA LEU A 140 0.45 -1.99 7.88
C LEU A 140 1.26 -2.27 9.15
N GLY A 141 1.16 -1.44 10.19
CA GLY A 141 2.04 -1.54 11.36
C GLY A 141 1.46 -2.28 12.55
N MET A 142 0.16 -2.10 12.85
CA MET A 142 -0.44 -2.53 14.11
C MET A 142 -0.96 -3.97 14.07
N VAL A 143 -0.75 -4.72 15.16
CA VAL A 143 -1.29 -6.08 15.37
C VAL A 143 -1.71 -6.23 16.84
N GLY A 144 -2.74 -7.02 17.12
CA GLY A 144 -3.21 -7.37 18.46
C GLY A 144 -4.27 -6.44 19.04
N GLY A 145 -4.75 -5.45 18.28
CA GLY A 145 -5.90 -4.62 18.64
C GLY A 145 -7.24 -5.32 18.40
N PRO A 146 -8.34 -4.56 18.29
CA PRO A 146 -9.65 -5.10 17.96
C PRO A 146 -9.59 -6.00 16.75
N LYS A 147 -10.30 -7.11 16.77
CA LYS A 147 -10.24 -8.16 15.73
C LYS A 147 -8.83 -8.75 15.49
N GLY A 148 -7.86 -8.47 16.38
CA GLY A 148 -6.48 -8.96 16.29
C GLY A 148 -5.57 -8.19 15.33
N TYR A 149 -6.03 -7.12 14.65
CA TYR A 149 -5.20 -6.41 13.66
C TYR A 149 -5.47 -4.91 13.50
N LEU A 150 -6.46 -4.36 14.19
CA LEU A 150 -6.74 -2.93 14.13
C LEU A 150 -5.96 -2.16 15.21
N ALA A 151 -5.83 -0.85 15.09
CA ALA A 151 -5.32 0.00 16.16
C ALA A 151 -6.28 0.02 17.35
N GLY A 152 -5.75 0.33 18.54
CA GLY A 152 -6.55 0.41 19.75
C GLY A 152 -5.97 -0.43 20.90
N PRO A 153 -6.77 -0.72 21.93
CA PRO A 153 -6.29 -1.46 23.10
C PRO A 153 -5.67 -2.81 22.73
N GLY A 154 -4.49 -3.09 23.25
CA GLY A 154 -3.73 -4.33 22.97
C GLY A 154 -2.93 -4.33 21.68
N ALA A 155 -3.08 -3.32 20.82
CA ALA A 155 -2.30 -3.24 19.58
C ALA A 155 -0.84 -2.88 19.86
N GLN A 156 0.08 -3.55 19.16
CA GLN A 156 1.51 -3.29 19.18
C GLN A 156 1.99 -2.98 17.77
N LEU A 157 3.05 -2.17 17.66
CA LEU A 157 3.66 -1.80 16.39
C LEU A 157 4.70 -2.85 15.99
N TYR A 158 4.46 -3.56 14.88
CA TYR A 158 5.35 -4.58 14.34
C TYR A 158 6.04 -4.16 13.04
N GLY A 159 5.56 -3.12 12.38
CA GLY A 159 6.16 -2.65 11.14
C GLY A 159 5.87 -1.19 10.85
N LEU A 160 6.53 -0.67 9.83
CA LEU A 160 6.28 0.67 9.30
C LEU A 160 5.78 0.57 7.86
N PRO A 161 4.83 1.42 7.43
CA PRO A 161 4.43 1.50 6.03
C PRO A 161 5.63 1.81 5.13
N TYR A 162 5.73 1.13 3.99
CA TYR A 162 6.72 1.45 2.95
C TYR A 162 6.26 0.90 1.61
N GLY A 163 5.76 1.76 0.74
CA GLY A 163 4.96 1.39 -0.43
C GLY A 163 3.49 1.19 -0.07
N ALA A 164 2.97 2.06 0.81
CA ALA A 164 1.56 2.07 1.20
C ALA A 164 0.67 2.54 0.05
N GLU A 165 -0.56 2.04 0.02
CA GLU A 165 -1.48 2.23 -1.09
C GLU A 165 -2.91 2.50 -0.61
N THR A 166 -3.63 3.31 -1.36
CA THR A 166 -5.10 3.39 -1.31
C THR A 166 -5.67 3.07 -2.70
N SER A 167 -6.98 3.08 -2.87
CA SER A 167 -7.61 2.92 -4.18
C SER A 167 -8.28 4.20 -4.65
N VAL A 168 -8.12 4.48 -5.94
CA VAL A 168 -8.72 5.61 -6.65
C VAL A 168 -9.15 5.17 -8.04
N LEU A 169 -10.02 5.95 -8.67
CA LEU A 169 -10.40 5.80 -10.06
C LEU A 169 -9.49 6.67 -10.94
N ALA A 170 -8.65 6.06 -11.76
CA ALA A 170 -8.00 6.72 -12.88
C ALA A 170 -8.88 6.60 -14.14
N TYR A 171 -8.97 7.66 -14.93
CA TYR A 171 -9.77 7.64 -16.17
C TYR A 171 -9.12 8.45 -17.31
N ARG A 172 -9.41 8.07 -18.53
CA ARG A 172 -8.96 8.71 -19.75
C ARG A 172 -9.74 9.99 -19.98
N ARG A 173 -9.17 11.14 -19.56
CA ARG A 173 -9.82 12.44 -19.68
C ARG A 173 -10.15 12.84 -21.12
N ASP A 174 -9.33 12.42 -22.08
CA ASP A 174 -9.56 12.64 -23.51
C ASP A 174 -10.81 11.89 -24.00
N ILE A 175 -11.00 10.62 -23.62
CA ILE A 175 -12.19 9.83 -23.94
C ILE A 175 -13.43 10.43 -23.26
N PHE A 176 -13.32 10.80 -22.00
CA PHE A 176 -14.42 11.40 -21.26
C PHE A 176 -14.83 12.74 -21.84
N ALA A 177 -13.86 13.59 -22.26
CA ALA A 177 -14.15 14.86 -22.95
C ALA A 177 -14.81 14.63 -24.31
N LYS A 178 -14.30 13.69 -25.12
CA LYS A 178 -14.85 13.33 -26.43
C LYS A 178 -16.34 12.98 -26.39
N HIS A 179 -16.78 12.31 -25.32
CA HIS A 179 -18.17 11.85 -25.17
C HIS A 179 -18.98 12.66 -24.15
N ASN A 180 -18.45 13.79 -23.68
CA ASN A 180 -19.07 14.62 -22.65
C ASN A 180 -19.48 13.82 -21.40
N LEU A 181 -18.60 12.91 -20.94
CA LEU A 181 -18.79 12.07 -19.77
C LEU A 181 -18.15 12.70 -18.54
N LYS A 182 -18.66 12.34 -17.36
CA LYS A 182 -18.08 12.67 -16.06
C LYS A 182 -17.66 11.40 -15.35
N PRO A 183 -16.62 11.44 -14.47
CA PRO A 183 -16.31 10.28 -13.63
C PRO A 183 -17.52 9.91 -12.76
N PRO A 184 -17.72 8.61 -12.49
CA PRO A 184 -18.91 8.14 -11.78
C PRO A 184 -18.87 8.54 -10.30
N GLU A 185 -19.94 9.12 -9.79
CA GLU A 185 -20.12 9.42 -8.37
C GLU A 185 -20.72 8.24 -7.61
N THR A 186 -21.58 7.47 -8.26
CA THR A 186 -22.28 6.32 -7.69
C THR A 186 -22.02 5.04 -8.47
N TYR A 187 -22.37 3.89 -7.90
CA TYR A 187 -22.31 2.61 -8.60
C TYR A 187 -23.30 2.53 -9.77
N ASP A 188 -24.44 3.25 -9.69
CA ASP A 188 -25.37 3.33 -10.83
C ASP A 188 -24.77 4.11 -12.00
N ASP A 189 -24.06 5.21 -11.71
CA ASP A 189 -23.33 5.95 -12.75
C ASP A 189 -22.20 5.09 -13.32
N PHE A 190 -21.53 4.31 -12.47
CA PHE A 190 -20.45 3.44 -12.88
C PHE A 190 -20.94 2.38 -13.88
N ARG A 191 -22.07 1.70 -13.59
CA ARG A 191 -22.70 0.74 -14.51
C ARG A 191 -23.06 1.36 -15.86
N LYS A 192 -23.63 2.56 -15.84
CA LYS A 192 -23.94 3.28 -17.08
C LYS A 192 -22.68 3.55 -17.89
N LEU A 193 -21.61 4.01 -17.24
CA LEU A 193 -20.33 4.29 -17.91
C LEU A 193 -19.66 3.05 -18.46
N LEU A 194 -19.69 1.91 -17.77
CA LEU A 194 -19.15 0.64 -18.27
C LEU A 194 -19.74 0.29 -19.64
N ARG A 195 -21.07 0.40 -19.79
CA ARG A 195 -21.78 0.12 -21.05
C ARG A 195 -21.46 1.15 -22.11
N ILE A 196 -21.58 2.45 -21.78
CA ILE A 196 -21.31 3.55 -22.74
C ILE A 196 -19.90 3.45 -23.32
N LEU A 197 -18.89 3.22 -22.48
CA LEU A 197 -17.51 3.16 -22.92
C LEU A 197 -17.24 1.92 -23.77
N LYS A 198 -17.82 0.77 -23.40
CA LYS A 198 -17.74 -0.46 -24.19
C LYS A 198 -18.31 -0.27 -25.60
N ASP A 199 -19.49 0.35 -25.69
CA ASP A 199 -20.21 0.50 -26.95
C ASP A 199 -19.56 1.56 -27.88
N LYS A 200 -19.01 2.66 -27.28
CA LYS A 200 -18.56 3.81 -28.08
C LYS A 200 -17.07 3.77 -28.48
N GLU A 201 -16.22 3.14 -27.66
CA GLU A 201 -14.77 3.24 -27.86
C GLU A 201 -14.12 1.98 -28.46
N GLY A 202 -14.80 0.84 -28.43
CA GLY A 202 -14.23 -0.43 -28.89
C GLY A 202 -13.07 -0.97 -28.04
N ILE A 203 -12.74 -0.26 -26.92
CA ILE A 203 -11.78 -0.70 -25.90
C ILE A 203 -12.51 -1.11 -24.64
N GLY A 204 -11.80 -1.70 -23.69
CA GLY A 204 -12.39 -2.05 -22.38
C GLY A 204 -12.82 -0.82 -21.60
N ALA A 205 -13.94 -0.92 -20.88
CA ALA A 205 -14.43 0.19 -20.06
C ALA A 205 -13.56 0.36 -18.79
N LEU A 206 -13.27 -0.73 -18.08
CA LEU A 206 -12.48 -0.74 -16.84
C LEU A 206 -11.45 -1.87 -16.86
N ALA A 207 -10.18 -1.53 -16.63
CA ALA A 207 -9.15 -2.52 -16.32
C ALA A 207 -9.31 -2.99 -14.87
N SER A 208 -9.31 -4.30 -14.65
CA SER A 208 -9.47 -4.93 -13.35
C SER A 208 -8.62 -6.19 -13.23
N ARG A 209 -8.37 -6.62 -11.99
CA ARG A 209 -7.82 -7.94 -11.72
C ARG A 209 -8.93 -8.99 -11.78
N GLY A 210 -8.57 -10.23 -12.12
CA GLY A 210 -9.54 -11.34 -12.17
C GLY A 210 -8.88 -12.71 -12.03
N GLN A 211 -7.54 -12.78 -12.06
CA GLN A 211 -6.79 -14.01 -11.91
C GLN A 211 -7.14 -14.72 -10.59
N ALA A 212 -7.33 -16.02 -10.66
CA ALA A 212 -7.62 -16.85 -9.49
C ALA A 212 -6.63 -16.65 -8.34
N GLY A 213 -7.08 -16.81 -7.12
CA GLY A 213 -6.33 -16.54 -5.90
C GLY A 213 -6.50 -15.10 -5.42
N HIS A 214 -5.45 -14.49 -4.89
CA HIS A 214 -5.51 -13.15 -4.30
C HIS A 214 -6.08 -12.08 -5.24
N GLN A 215 -5.81 -12.16 -6.54
CA GLN A 215 -6.12 -11.06 -7.46
C GLN A 215 -7.63 -10.84 -7.62
N VAL A 216 -8.40 -11.90 -7.85
CA VAL A 216 -9.86 -11.81 -7.97
C VAL A 216 -10.52 -11.39 -6.66
N VAL A 217 -9.99 -11.87 -5.52
CA VAL A 217 -10.51 -11.48 -4.20
C VAL A 217 -10.27 -10.00 -3.93
N HIS A 218 -9.10 -9.49 -4.29
CA HIS A 218 -8.80 -8.06 -4.18
C HIS A 218 -9.79 -7.22 -4.99
N ALA A 219 -10.00 -7.56 -6.27
CA ALA A 219 -10.94 -6.85 -7.13
C ALA A 219 -12.37 -6.88 -6.58
N TRP A 220 -12.84 -8.04 -6.12
CA TRP A 220 -14.16 -8.17 -5.51
C TRP A 220 -14.31 -7.33 -4.23
N LEU A 221 -13.30 -7.32 -3.34
CA LEU A 221 -13.30 -6.52 -2.11
C LEU A 221 -13.37 -5.01 -2.38
N LEU A 222 -12.79 -4.53 -3.49
CA LEU A 222 -12.90 -3.12 -3.90
C LEU A 222 -14.36 -2.72 -4.14
N HIS A 223 -15.21 -3.66 -4.52
CA HIS A 223 -16.64 -3.42 -4.75
C HIS A 223 -17.50 -3.78 -3.54
N LEU A 224 -17.11 -4.80 -2.77
CA LEU A 224 -17.84 -5.25 -1.59
C LEU A 224 -17.99 -4.15 -0.55
N ASN A 225 -16.92 -3.48 -0.21
CA ASN A 225 -16.90 -2.47 0.85
C ASN A 225 -17.76 -1.23 0.57
N PRO A 226 -17.69 -0.58 -0.61
CA PRO A 226 -18.56 0.55 -0.93
C PRO A 226 -20.04 0.15 -0.95
N LEU A 227 -20.36 -1.08 -1.36
CA LEU A 227 -21.72 -1.60 -1.35
C LEU A 227 -22.23 -1.98 0.06
N GLY A 228 -21.36 -1.87 1.09
CA GLY A 228 -21.72 -2.06 2.50
C GLY A 228 -21.48 -3.47 3.03
N GLY A 229 -20.87 -4.35 2.23
CA GLY A 229 -20.55 -5.70 2.63
C GLY A 229 -19.25 -5.82 3.43
N SER A 230 -19.09 -6.97 4.06
CA SER A 230 -17.87 -7.41 4.76
C SER A 230 -17.69 -8.92 4.57
N VAL A 231 -16.46 -9.41 4.77
CA VAL A 231 -16.19 -10.85 4.68
C VAL A 231 -16.79 -11.59 5.86
N PHE A 232 -16.65 -11.03 7.05
CA PHE A 232 -17.18 -11.57 8.30
C PHE A 232 -18.00 -10.51 9.06
N ASP A 233 -18.84 -10.97 9.97
CA ASP A 233 -19.44 -10.11 10.98
C ASP A 233 -18.50 -9.94 12.21
N ASP A 234 -18.99 -9.24 13.24
CA ASP A 234 -18.21 -9.00 14.47
C ASP A 234 -18.03 -10.26 15.34
N LYS A 235 -18.76 -11.33 15.03
CA LYS A 235 -18.62 -12.66 15.66
C LYS A 235 -17.86 -13.66 14.77
N TRP A 236 -17.20 -13.16 13.73
CA TRP A 236 -16.44 -13.94 12.75
C TRP A 236 -17.30 -14.90 11.90
N GLN A 237 -18.64 -14.76 11.91
CA GLN A 237 -19.48 -15.56 11.00
C GLN A 237 -19.30 -15.04 9.56
N PRO A 238 -19.22 -15.93 8.56
CA PRO A 238 -19.18 -15.55 7.16
C PRO A 238 -20.38 -14.66 6.77
N ARG A 239 -20.11 -13.53 6.15
CA ARG A 239 -21.12 -12.62 5.58
C ARG A 239 -20.93 -12.36 4.09
N PHE A 240 -19.85 -12.84 3.53
CA PHE A 240 -19.48 -12.60 2.13
C PHE A 240 -20.50 -13.16 1.12
N ASN A 241 -21.38 -14.09 1.54
CA ASN A 241 -22.43 -14.68 0.72
C ASN A 241 -23.80 -14.01 0.88
N ASP A 242 -23.89 -12.89 1.62
CA ASP A 242 -25.13 -12.13 1.73
C ASP A 242 -25.45 -11.39 0.40
N LYS A 243 -26.63 -10.73 0.35
CA LYS A 243 -27.05 -9.96 -0.83
C LYS A 243 -25.99 -9.00 -1.33
N THR A 244 -25.22 -8.38 -0.42
CA THR A 244 -24.20 -7.39 -0.77
C THR A 244 -22.98 -8.06 -1.40
N GLY A 245 -22.55 -9.21 -0.85
CA GLY A 245 -21.45 -9.98 -1.43
C GLY A 245 -21.76 -10.49 -2.83
N VAL A 246 -22.98 -10.98 -3.03
CA VAL A 246 -23.49 -11.41 -4.35
C VAL A 246 -23.53 -10.22 -5.32
N GLU A 247 -24.02 -9.07 -4.90
CA GLU A 247 -24.11 -7.87 -5.72
C GLU A 247 -22.72 -7.35 -6.15
N ALA A 248 -21.75 -7.38 -5.23
CA ALA A 248 -20.37 -7.03 -5.53
C ALA A 248 -19.74 -7.98 -6.57
N LEU A 249 -20.05 -9.28 -6.49
CA LEU A 249 -19.55 -10.26 -7.45
C LEU A 249 -20.22 -10.12 -8.82
N LYS A 250 -21.53 -9.85 -8.86
CA LYS A 250 -22.26 -9.52 -10.10
C LYS A 250 -21.69 -8.26 -10.76
N PHE A 251 -21.38 -7.23 -9.97
CA PHE A 251 -20.75 -6.04 -10.51
C PHE A 251 -19.36 -6.35 -11.12
N LEU A 252 -18.56 -7.19 -10.48
CA LEU A 252 -17.27 -7.62 -11.05
C LEU A 252 -17.47 -8.45 -12.33
N GLN A 253 -18.54 -9.25 -12.44
CA GLN A 253 -18.89 -9.92 -13.69
C GLN A 253 -19.26 -8.91 -14.80
N GLU A 254 -19.98 -7.82 -14.48
CA GLU A 254 -20.26 -6.72 -15.43
C GLU A 254 -18.95 -6.05 -15.90
N VAL A 255 -17.99 -5.86 -14.99
CA VAL A 255 -16.65 -5.33 -15.32
C VAL A 255 -15.92 -6.28 -16.28
N VAL A 256 -15.96 -7.59 -16.07
CA VAL A 256 -15.38 -8.58 -16.99
C VAL A 256 -16.04 -8.52 -18.37
N ALA A 257 -17.36 -8.43 -18.42
CA ALA A 257 -18.11 -8.38 -19.67
C ALA A 257 -17.86 -7.10 -20.50
N THR A 258 -17.56 -5.99 -19.85
CA THR A 258 -17.36 -4.69 -20.48
C THR A 258 -15.89 -4.26 -20.57
N GLY A 259 -15.00 -4.91 -19.84
CA GLY A 259 -13.59 -4.59 -19.77
C GLY A 259 -12.76 -5.15 -20.91
N PRO A 260 -11.42 -5.04 -20.84
CA PRO A 260 -10.51 -5.70 -21.76
C PRO A 260 -10.71 -7.23 -21.77
N ALA A 261 -10.55 -7.85 -22.93
CA ALA A 261 -10.55 -9.29 -23.02
C ALA A 261 -9.40 -9.89 -22.18
N GLY A 262 -9.68 -10.95 -21.41
CA GLY A 262 -8.67 -11.63 -20.58
C GLY A 262 -8.62 -11.21 -19.13
N ILE A 263 -9.47 -10.31 -18.63
CA ILE A 263 -9.55 -9.95 -17.21
C ILE A 263 -9.51 -11.17 -16.27
N PRO A 264 -10.17 -12.31 -16.53
CA PRO A 264 -10.07 -13.48 -15.65
C PRO A 264 -8.66 -14.04 -15.48
N GLY A 265 -7.73 -13.69 -16.37
CA GLY A 265 -6.31 -14.03 -16.26
C GLY A 265 -5.42 -12.89 -15.73
N TYR A 266 -5.98 -11.69 -15.49
CA TYR A 266 -5.18 -10.54 -15.11
C TYR A 266 -4.86 -10.52 -13.61
N GLY A 267 -3.57 -10.44 -13.30
CA GLY A 267 -3.09 -9.93 -12.03
C GLY A 267 -2.99 -8.40 -12.02
N GLN A 268 -2.32 -7.84 -11.02
CA GLN A 268 -2.09 -6.39 -10.94
C GLN A 268 -1.25 -5.88 -12.12
N GLY A 269 -0.23 -6.62 -12.53
CA GLY A 269 0.66 -6.24 -13.63
C GLY A 269 -0.08 -6.11 -14.96
N GLU A 270 -0.89 -7.10 -15.32
CA GLU A 270 -1.69 -7.11 -16.53
C GLU A 270 -2.78 -6.04 -16.52
N SER A 271 -3.45 -5.84 -15.37
CA SER A 271 -4.43 -4.77 -15.20
C SER A 271 -3.80 -3.38 -15.38
N ASN A 272 -2.64 -3.14 -14.76
CA ASN A 272 -1.87 -1.91 -14.98
C ASN A 272 -1.50 -1.74 -16.45
N THR A 273 -0.95 -2.79 -17.07
CA THR A 273 -0.54 -2.76 -18.49
C THR A 273 -1.72 -2.45 -19.41
N ALA A 274 -2.87 -3.07 -19.18
CA ALA A 274 -4.07 -2.81 -19.98
C ALA A 274 -4.47 -1.32 -19.96
N PHE A 275 -4.46 -0.68 -18.80
CA PHE A 275 -4.74 0.75 -18.69
C PHE A 275 -3.61 1.62 -19.29
N LEU A 276 -2.36 1.34 -18.95
CA LEU A 276 -1.19 2.11 -19.42
C LEU A 276 -1.02 2.04 -20.94
N GLN A 277 -1.39 0.92 -21.57
CA GLN A 277 -1.36 0.77 -23.03
C GLN A 277 -2.63 1.28 -23.74
N GLY A 278 -3.58 1.88 -23.00
CA GLY A 278 -4.81 2.44 -23.56
C GLY A 278 -5.87 1.40 -23.95
N GLN A 279 -5.77 0.18 -23.46
CA GLN A 279 -6.75 -0.89 -23.72
C GLN A 279 -8.01 -0.78 -22.83
N ALA A 280 -8.00 0.16 -21.86
CA ALA A 280 -9.15 0.47 -21.04
C ALA A 280 -9.30 1.98 -20.83
N ALA A 281 -10.55 2.45 -20.72
CA ALA A 281 -10.87 3.85 -20.46
C ALA A 281 -10.76 4.24 -18.98
N MET A 282 -10.90 3.27 -18.08
CA MET A 282 -10.80 3.46 -16.61
C MET A 282 -9.93 2.38 -15.97
N TYR A 283 -9.44 2.71 -14.76
CA TYR A 283 -8.72 1.81 -13.85
C TYR A 283 -9.15 2.14 -12.43
N LEU A 284 -9.62 1.14 -11.69
CA LEU A 284 -9.98 1.27 -10.28
C LEU A 284 -9.20 0.26 -9.47
N ASP A 285 -8.11 0.70 -8.86
CA ASP A 285 -7.24 -0.15 -8.04
C ASP A 285 -6.23 0.73 -7.28
N SER A 286 -5.11 0.15 -6.91
CA SER A 286 -4.02 0.75 -6.16
C SER A 286 -3.43 2.01 -6.79
N THR A 287 -3.16 2.99 -5.94
CA THR A 287 -2.42 4.23 -6.28
C THR A 287 -0.99 3.98 -6.76
N SER A 288 -0.45 2.77 -6.61
CA SER A 288 0.91 2.42 -7.09
C SER A 288 1.11 2.59 -8.60
N ILE A 289 0.03 2.63 -9.40
CA ILE A 289 0.10 2.91 -10.84
C ILE A 289 0.52 4.36 -11.15
N ALA A 290 0.34 5.30 -10.22
CA ALA A 290 0.53 6.74 -10.47
C ALA A 290 1.93 7.08 -11.02
N GLY A 291 2.97 6.48 -10.45
CA GLY A 291 4.35 6.67 -10.93
C GLY A 291 4.59 6.14 -12.35
N LEU A 292 3.74 5.25 -12.85
CA LEU A 292 3.85 4.65 -14.18
C LEU A 292 3.04 5.41 -15.24
N VAL A 293 1.94 6.05 -14.85
CA VAL A 293 1.01 6.73 -15.76
C VAL A 293 1.70 7.80 -16.59
N ASN A 294 2.60 8.56 -15.99
CA ASN A 294 3.31 9.67 -16.61
C ASN A 294 4.73 9.31 -17.10
N ASP A 295 5.11 8.03 -17.05
CA ASP A 295 6.38 7.54 -17.60
C ASP A 295 6.19 7.13 -19.09
N PRO A 296 6.74 7.89 -20.07
CA PRO A 296 6.56 7.59 -21.48
C PRO A 296 7.19 6.25 -21.91
N SER A 297 8.11 5.71 -21.11
CA SER A 297 8.68 4.38 -21.37
C SER A 297 7.75 3.22 -20.97
N LYS A 298 6.71 3.52 -20.18
CA LYS A 298 5.75 2.54 -19.63
C LYS A 298 4.32 2.77 -20.12
N SER A 299 3.95 4.00 -20.43
CA SER A 299 2.58 4.44 -20.66
C SER A 299 2.39 5.10 -22.02
N LYS A 300 1.35 4.69 -22.73
CA LYS A 300 0.83 5.35 -23.95
C LYS A 300 -0.24 6.40 -23.64
N VAL A 301 -0.65 6.51 -22.39
CA VAL A 301 -1.72 7.43 -21.96
C VAL A 301 -1.18 8.66 -21.21
N VAL A 302 0.12 8.92 -21.34
CA VAL A 302 0.78 10.08 -20.72
C VAL A 302 0.03 11.36 -21.06
N GLY A 303 -0.22 12.19 -20.04
CA GLY A 303 -0.94 13.45 -20.19
C GLY A 303 -2.46 13.31 -20.42
N ASN A 304 -3.00 12.11 -20.56
CA ASN A 304 -4.42 11.86 -20.84
C ASN A 304 -5.18 11.21 -19.68
N VAL A 305 -4.59 11.15 -18.50
CA VAL A 305 -5.21 10.56 -17.31
C VAL A 305 -5.63 11.64 -16.32
N SER A 306 -6.79 11.47 -15.74
CA SER A 306 -7.27 12.21 -14.58
C SER A 306 -7.74 11.24 -13.51
N TRP A 307 -7.90 11.75 -12.29
CA TRP A 307 -8.17 10.95 -11.10
C TRP A 307 -9.46 11.39 -10.44
N ALA A 308 -10.20 10.43 -9.92
CA ALA A 308 -11.43 10.64 -9.18
C ALA A 308 -11.49 9.71 -7.96
N LEU A 309 -12.37 10.05 -7.02
CA LEU A 309 -12.63 9.20 -5.87
C LEU A 309 -13.32 7.90 -6.30
N HIS A 310 -13.15 6.86 -5.50
CA HIS A 310 -13.91 5.62 -5.64
C HIS A 310 -15.43 5.92 -5.65
N PRO A 311 -16.22 5.37 -6.60
CA PRO A 311 -17.66 5.58 -6.63
C PRO A 311 -18.34 5.17 -5.32
N ARG A 312 -19.38 5.89 -4.93
CA ARG A 312 -20.14 5.62 -3.73
C ARG A 312 -21.25 4.60 -3.99
N GLY A 313 -21.29 3.55 -3.17
CA GLY A 313 -22.45 2.68 -3.00
C GLY A 313 -23.32 3.22 -1.83
N VAL A 314 -23.54 2.42 -0.79
CA VAL A 314 -24.17 2.88 0.47
C VAL A 314 -23.21 3.79 1.23
N ARG A 315 -21.92 3.63 0.99
CA ARG A 315 -20.84 4.51 1.48
C ARG A 315 -19.75 4.67 0.43
N ARG A 316 -18.92 5.70 0.57
CA ARG A 316 -17.65 5.74 -0.14
C ARG A 316 -16.62 4.97 0.69
N ALA A 317 -15.87 4.09 0.06
CA ALA A 317 -14.81 3.35 0.75
C ALA A 317 -13.66 3.09 -0.21
N SER A 318 -12.46 3.37 0.25
CA SER A 318 -11.21 3.05 -0.45
C SER A 318 -10.47 1.95 0.31
N GLN A 319 -9.64 1.20 -0.37
CA GLN A 319 -8.74 0.25 0.28
C GLN A 319 -7.71 0.99 1.14
N SER A 320 -7.14 0.30 2.11
CA SER A 320 -5.88 0.63 2.75
C SER A 320 -5.00 -0.61 2.75
N GLY A 321 -3.76 -0.49 2.31
CA GLY A 321 -2.89 -1.64 2.18
C GLY A 321 -1.53 -1.29 1.61
N GLY A 322 -1.01 -2.19 0.78
CA GLY A 322 0.33 -2.09 0.22
C GLY A 322 1.34 -2.88 1.03
N LEU A 323 2.52 -2.29 1.21
CA LEU A 323 3.71 -2.94 1.73
C LEU A 323 4.21 -2.28 3.01
N GLY A 324 4.77 -3.08 3.90
CA GLY A 324 5.39 -2.63 5.14
C GLY A 324 6.76 -3.25 5.35
N LEU A 325 7.54 -2.67 6.25
CA LEU A 325 8.85 -3.15 6.69
C LEU A 325 8.74 -3.71 8.10
N ALA A 326 9.41 -4.83 8.36
CA ALA A 326 9.52 -5.43 9.70
C ALA A 326 10.92 -5.98 9.95
N ILE A 327 11.27 -6.07 11.22
CA ILE A 327 12.52 -6.69 11.68
C ILE A 327 12.23 -8.16 11.97
N PRO A 328 12.88 -9.11 11.27
CA PRO A 328 12.80 -10.53 11.61
C PRO A 328 13.21 -10.81 13.05
N LYS A 329 12.53 -11.75 13.70
CA LYS A 329 12.83 -12.14 15.08
C LYS A 329 14.23 -12.72 15.23
N ASN A 330 14.71 -13.41 14.22
CA ASN A 330 16.00 -14.08 14.15
C ASN A 330 17.07 -13.30 13.37
N ALA A 331 16.88 -12.00 13.13
CA ALA A 331 17.83 -11.14 12.45
C ALA A 331 19.18 -11.07 13.19
N LYS A 332 20.29 -11.24 12.45
CA LYS A 332 21.66 -11.15 12.98
C LYS A 332 22.06 -9.71 13.32
N ASN A 333 21.57 -8.75 12.53
CA ASN A 333 21.85 -7.33 12.66
C ASN A 333 20.55 -6.51 12.85
N ALA A 334 19.66 -6.93 13.77
CA ALA A 334 18.35 -6.32 13.99
C ALA A 334 18.42 -4.80 14.21
N GLU A 335 19.38 -4.32 15.00
CA GLU A 335 19.58 -2.88 15.27
C GLU A 335 19.97 -2.12 14.00
N ALA A 336 20.87 -2.68 13.18
CA ALA A 336 21.26 -2.08 11.90
C ALA A 336 20.08 -2.11 10.88
N GLY A 337 19.31 -3.19 10.86
CA GLY A 337 18.06 -3.30 10.10
C GLY A 337 17.04 -2.24 10.50
N PHE A 338 16.88 -1.98 11.82
CA PHE A 338 16.02 -0.91 12.31
C PHE A 338 16.52 0.49 11.89
N LEU A 339 17.81 0.74 11.94
CA LEU A 339 18.39 2.02 11.48
C LEU A 339 18.12 2.26 9.99
N LEU A 340 18.24 1.23 9.15
CA LEU A 340 17.86 1.31 7.75
C LEU A 340 16.36 1.55 7.59
N MET A 341 15.50 0.83 8.31
CA MET A 341 14.05 1.02 8.31
C MET A 341 13.68 2.46 8.66
N GLN A 342 14.25 3.00 9.75
CA GLN A 342 13.97 4.36 10.22
C GLN A 342 14.43 5.41 9.21
N TRP A 343 15.60 5.21 8.57
CA TRP A 343 16.10 6.09 7.53
C TRP A 343 15.18 6.08 6.31
N LEU A 344 14.85 4.89 5.76
CA LEU A 344 13.97 4.74 4.60
C LEU A 344 12.58 5.38 4.81
N THR A 345 12.08 5.31 6.04
CA THR A 345 10.75 5.81 6.39
C THR A 345 10.76 7.23 6.96
N SER A 346 11.90 7.92 6.99
CA SER A 346 12.01 9.32 7.42
C SER A 346 11.31 10.29 6.45
N LYS A 347 11.03 11.52 6.87
CA LYS A 347 10.41 12.55 6.01
C LYS A 347 11.21 12.83 4.75
N ALA A 348 12.52 12.95 4.91
CA ALA A 348 13.43 13.24 3.78
C ALA A 348 13.41 12.10 2.75
N GLN A 349 13.49 10.86 3.21
CA GLN A 349 13.56 9.70 2.32
C GLN A 349 12.20 9.32 1.73
N ASP A 350 11.09 9.54 2.44
CA ASP A 350 9.77 9.40 1.88
C ASP A 350 9.54 10.38 0.70
N LYS A 351 9.97 11.63 0.84
CA LYS A 351 9.98 12.58 -0.28
C LYS A 351 10.92 12.12 -1.40
N ALA A 352 12.14 11.72 -1.08
CA ALA A 352 13.11 11.30 -2.08
C ALA A 352 12.65 10.08 -2.89
N VAL A 353 12.15 9.02 -2.24
CA VAL A 353 11.63 7.85 -2.94
C VAL A 353 10.38 8.18 -3.75
N THR A 354 9.52 9.06 -3.26
CA THR A 354 8.34 9.54 -3.99
C THR A 354 8.74 10.29 -5.25
N MET A 355 9.70 11.20 -5.15
CA MET A 355 10.22 11.94 -6.32
C MET A 355 10.93 11.03 -7.32
N ALA A 356 11.41 9.86 -6.89
CA ALA A 356 11.97 8.82 -7.76
C ALA A 356 10.91 7.88 -8.39
N GLY A 357 9.60 8.08 -8.09
CA GLY A 357 8.47 7.31 -8.62
C GLY A 357 7.86 6.31 -7.65
N GLY A 358 8.22 6.36 -6.37
CA GLY A 358 7.62 5.55 -5.30
C GLY A 358 6.30 6.12 -4.77
N ALA A 359 5.65 5.37 -3.89
CA ALA A 359 4.40 5.75 -3.24
C ALA A 359 4.67 6.44 -1.89
N PRO A 360 4.11 7.64 -1.64
CA PRO A 360 4.30 8.35 -0.37
C PRO A 360 3.47 7.71 0.75
N MET A 361 4.02 7.71 1.95
CA MET A 361 3.32 7.26 3.15
C MET A 361 3.16 8.36 4.21
N ARG A 362 3.74 9.56 3.98
CA ARG A 362 3.72 10.68 4.92
C ARG A 362 2.82 11.82 4.47
N ASN A 363 2.14 12.41 5.43
CA ASN A 363 1.29 13.58 5.19
C ASN A 363 2.09 14.76 4.65
N SER A 364 3.32 14.97 5.13
CA SER A 364 4.21 16.03 4.65
C SER A 364 4.54 15.84 3.17
N THR A 365 4.85 14.62 2.71
CA THR A 365 5.16 14.33 1.30
C THR A 365 3.92 14.48 0.41
N LEU A 366 2.77 13.95 0.84
CA LEU A 366 1.51 14.06 0.09
C LEU A 366 1.05 15.50 -0.13
N ARG A 367 1.51 16.44 0.71
CA ARG A 367 1.17 17.88 0.64
C ARG A 367 2.36 18.76 0.25
N ASP A 368 3.51 18.18 -0.03
CA ASP A 368 4.69 18.92 -0.47
C ASP A 368 4.45 19.58 -1.84
N ALA A 369 4.74 20.87 -1.95
CA ALA A 369 4.43 21.65 -3.15
C ALA A 369 5.16 21.17 -4.41
N GLU A 370 6.37 20.63 -4.27
CA GLU A 370 7.13 20.06 -5.38
C GLU A 370 6.56 18.68 -5.79
N ALA A 371 6.24 17.84 -4.81
CA ALA A 371 5.62 16.53 -5.06
C ALA A 371 4.23 16.68 -5.71
N VAL A 372 3.36 17.56 -5.20
CA VAL A 372 2.03 17.84 -5.78
C VAL A 372 2.14 18.43 -7.19
N ARG A 373 3.14 19.25 -7.47
CA ARG A 373 3.37 19.79 -8.82
C ARG A 373 3.77 18.69 -9.80
N LYS A 374 4.56 17.71 -9.37
CA LYS A 374 4.95 16.55 -10.17
C LYS A 374 3.84 15.50 -10.29
N TYR A 375 3.09 15.31 -9.21
CA TYR A 375 2.03 14.31 -9.07
C TYR A 375 0.74 14.97 -8.58
N PRO A 376 0.01 15.71 -9.45
CA PRO A 376 -1.21 16.44 -9.06
C PRO A 376 -2.31 15.53 -8.53
N GLU A 377 -2.28 14.24 -8.83
CA GLU A 377 -3.15 13.20 -8.30
C GLU A 377 -3.09 13.08 -6.77
N PHE A 378 -2.04 13.53 -6.10
CA PHE A 378 -1.94 13.48 -4.63
C PHE A 378 -3.06 14.25 -3.95
N ILE A 379 -3.64 15.27 -4.59
CA ILE A 379 -4.83 15.96 -4.10
C ILE A 379 -6.00 14.96 -3.96
N THR A 380 -6.21 14.14 -4.99
CA THR A 380 -7.24 13.09 -4.97
C THR A 380 -6.91 11.97 -3.99
N PHE A 381 -5.62 11.60 -3.86
CA PHE A 381 -5.20 10.56 -2.92
C PHE A 381 -5.42 10.96 -1.47
N VAL A 382 -5.07 12.20 -1.09
CA VAL A 382 -5.35 12.76 0.24
C VAL A 382 -6.85 12.74 0.56
N GLU A 383 -7.68 13.05 -0.43
CA GLU A 383 -9.14 13.00 -0.25
C GLU A 383 -9.62 11.54 -0.13
N ALA A 384 -9.11 10.61 -0.94
CA ALA A 384 -9.47 9.19 -0.89
C ALA A 384 -9.10 8.53 0.45
N LEU A 385 -8.01 8.95 1.07
CA LEU A 385 -7.57 8.46 2.39
C LEU A 385 -8.59 8.72 3.50
N LYS A 386 -9.42 9.77 3.40
CA LYS A 386 -10.50 10.04 4.35
C LYS A 386 -11.59 8.96 4.36
N TYR A 387 -11.69 8.20 3.28
CA TYR A 387 -12.65 7.12 3.08
C TYR A 387 -12.01 5.74 3.16
N SER A 388 -10.71 5.66 3.47
CA SER A 388 -10.03 4.38 3.61
C SER A 388 -10.54 3.62 4.82
N ASN A 389 -10.85 2.33 4.60
CA ASN A 389 -11.37 1.45 5.63
C ASN A 389 -10.26 0.50 6.11
N PRO A 390 -9.81 0.57 7.38
CA PRO A 390 -8.80 -0.35 7.90
C PRO A 390 -9.28 -1.79 7.98
N ASP A 391 -10.60 -1.98 8.05
CA ASP A 391 -11.27 -3.29 8.11
C ASP A 391 -11.86 -3.73 6.75
N TRP A 392 -11.34 -3.20 5.64
CA TRP A 392 -11.83 -3.59 4.31
C TRP A 392 -11.48 -5.03 3.94
N ARG A 393 -10.50 -5.60 4.63
CA ARG A 393 -10.01 -6.96 4.47
C ARG A 393 -9.57 -7.51 5.83
N PRO A 394 -9.94 -8.74 6.22
CA PRO A 394 -9.45 -9.35 7.44
C PRO A 394 -7.93 -9.60 7.36
N ILE A 395 -7.15 -9.06 8.31
CA ILE A 395 -5.68 -9.26 8.37
C ILE A 395 -5.37 -10.26 9.49
N ILE A 396 -6.12 -11.36 9.52
CA ILE A 396 -5.98 -12.44 10.49
C ILE A 396 -4.96 -13.48 10.03
N PRO A 397 -4.38 -14.29 10.93
CA PRO A 397 -3.36 -15.28 10.57
C PRO A 397 -3.75 -16.25 9.47
N VAL A 398 -5.04 -16.65 9.41
CA VAL A 398 -5.56 -17.60 8.41
C VAL A 398 -6.02 -16.94 7.12
N TRP A 399 -5.93 -15.61 7.01
CA TRP A 399 -6.46 -14.87 5.86
C TRP A 399 -5.88 -15.33 4.53
N ASP A 400 -4.59 -15.59 4.46
CA ASP A 400 -3.96 -16.01 3.20
C ASP A 400 -4.56 -17.33 2.68
N LYS A 401 -4.83 -18.30 3.57
CA LYS A 401 -5.51 -19.56 3.23
C LYS A 401 -6.92 -19.30 2.71
N ILE A 402 -7.69 -18.44 3.38
CA ILE A 402 -9.05 -18.06 2.95
C ILE A 402 -9.01 -17.31 1.61
N ASN A 403 -8.15 -16.31 1.50
CA ASN A 403 -8.03 -15.43 0.35
C ASN A 403 -7.61 -16.17 -0.92
N VAL A 404 -6.57 -17.01 -0.83
CA VAL A 404 -5.99 -17.67 -2.01
C VAL A 404 -6.69 -18.98 -2.34
N GLN A 405 -6.87 -19.84 -1.34
CA GLN A 405 -7.29 -21.22 -1.57
C GLN A 405 -8.82 -21.40 -1.59
N ALA A 406 -9.57 -20.61 -0.80
CA ALA A 406 -11.03 -20.70 -0.79
C ALA A 406 -11.64 -19.60 -1.70
N LEU A 407 -11.69 -18.34 -1.25
CA LEU A 407 -12.35 -17.26 -1.99
C LEU A 407 -11.78 -17.10 -3.40
N GLY A 408 -10.45 -17.17 -3.56
CA GLY A 408 -9.79 -16.98 -4.85
C GLY A 408 -10.19 -18.01 -5.91
N VAL A 409 -10.48 -19.23 -5.51
CA VAL A 409 -10.94 -20.29 -6.41
C VAL A 409 -12.42 -20.09 -6.75
N GLY A 410 -13.28 -19.95 -5.74
CA GLY A 410 -14.72 -19.85 -5.98
C GLY A 410 -15.14 -18.58 -6.72
N LEU A 411 -14.54 -17.44 -6.41
CA LEU A 411 -14.80 -16.20 -7.16
C LEU A 411 -14.35 -16.32 -8.63
N SER A 412 -13.22 -17.00 -8.90
CA SER A 412 -12.76 -17.25 -10.27
C SER A 412 -13.74 -18.16 -11.04
N GLU A 413 -14.35 -19.15 -10.39
CA GLU A 413 -15.39 -20.00 -11.01
C GLU A 413 -16.62 -19.17 -11.41
N ALA A 414 -17.02 -18.19 -10.59
CA ALA A 414 -18.10 -17.28 -10.94
C ALA A 414 -17.72 -16.34 -12.09
N LEU A 415 -16.50 -15.78 -12.11
CA LEU A 415 -16.04 -14.90 -13.18
C LEU A 415 -15.97 -15.61 -14.54
N THR A 416 -15.66 -16.89 -14.55
CA THR A 416 -15.58 -17.70 -15.77
C THR A 416 -16.92 -18.35 -16.16
N GLY A 417 -18.01 -18.05 -15.43
CA GLY A 417 -19.36 -18.54 -15.74
C GLY A 417 -19.61 -20.01 -15.37
N LYS A 418 -18.69 -20.65 -14.63
CA LYS A 418 -18.88 -22.04 -14.16
C LYS A 418 -19.96 -22.16 -13.08
N LYS A 419 -20.16 -21.12 -12.30
CA LYS A 419 -21.18 -21.02 -11.24
C LYS A 419 -21.85 -19.65 -11.28
N SER A 420 -23.08 -19.55 -10.78
CA SER A 420 -23.68 -18.26 -10.47
C SER A 420 -22.94 -17.58 -9.30
N ALA A 421 -23.07 -16.27 -9.16
CA ALA A 421 -22.46 -15.53 -8.05
C ALA A 421 -22.96 -16.04 -6.69
N GLU A 422 -24.26 -16.30 -6.57
CA GLU A 422 -24.87 -16.86 -5.36
C GLU A 422 -24.32 -18.26 -5.03
N GLN A 423 -24.28 -19.14 -6.02
CA GLN A 423 -23.81 -20.52 -5.84
C GLN A 423 -22.34 -20.53 -5.43
N ALA A 424 -21.48 -19.75 -6.14
CA ALA A 424 -20.06 -19.69 -5.83
C ALA A 424 -19.79 -19.23 -4.39
N LEU A 425 -20.48 -18.16 -3.92
CA LEU A 425 -20.30 -17.66 -2.57
C LEU A 425 -20.87 -18.59 -1.49
N ASN A 426 -22.03 -19.23 -1.74
CA ASN A 426 -22.63 -20.18 -0.79
C ASN A 426 -21.77 -21.44 -0.62
N ASP A 427 -21.22 -21.98 -1.70
CA ASP A 427 -20.34 -23.17 -1.67
C ASP A 427 -19.05 -22.93 -0.86
N LEU A 428 -18.63 -21.66 -0.71
CA LEU A 428 -17.43 -21.28 0.04
C LEU A 428 -17.64 -21.21 1.55
N VAL A 429 -18.89 -21.06 2.03
CA VAL A 429 -19.18 -20.91 3.46
C VAL A 429 -18.63 -22.07 4.30
N PRO A 430 -18.89 -23.35 3.97
CA PRO A 430 -18.33 -24.46 4.73
C PRO A 430 -16.80 -24.50 4.76
N GLN A 431 -16.14 -24.19 3.64
CA GLN A 431 -14.67 -24.18 3.52
C GLN A 431 -14.07 -23.09 4.38
N VAL A 432 -14.60 -21.86 4.28
CA VAL A 432 -14.12 -20.72 5.06
C VAL A 432 -14.35 -20.94 6.55
N THR A 433 -15.52 -21.49 6.94
CA THR A 433 -15.82 -21.84 8.33
C THR A 433 -14.83 -22.88 8.87
N ALA A 434 -14.49 -23.90 8.09
CA ALA A 434 -13.49 -24.90 8.49
C ALA A 434 -12.11 -24.27 8.73
N ILE A 435 -11.65 -23.42 7.80
CA ILE A 435 -10.37 -22.71 7.94
C ILE A 435 -10.37 -21.80 9.19
N MET A 436 -11.48 -21.12 9.46
CA MET A 436 -11.61 -20.26 10.65
C MET A 436 -11.52 -21.08 11.94
N ARG A 437 -12.21 -22.25 12.01
CA ARG A 437 -12.14 -23.16 13.16
C ARG A 437 -10.72 -23.71 13.39
N GLU A 438 -10.05 -24.14 12.33
CA GLU A 438 -8.64 -24.56 12.37
C GLU A 438 -7.73 -23.44 12.91
N GLY A 439 -8.05 -22.19 12.59
CA GLY A 439 -7.37 -20.99 13.09
C GLY A 439 -7.73 -20.59 14.52
N GLY A 440 -8.58 -21.35 15.20
CA GLY A 440 -8.99 -21.11 16.60
C GLY A 440 -10.14 -20.11 16.77
N TYR A 441 -10.82 -19.71 15.68
CA TYR A 441 -11.98 -18.82 15.74
C TYR A 441 -13.26 -19.61 16.09
N LYS A 442 -14.07 -19.03 16.94
CA LYS A 442 -15.40 -19.59 17.30
C LYS A 442 -16.42 -19.14 16.24
N VAL A 443 -16.65 -19.98 15.23
CA VAL A 443 -17.56 -19.75 14.11
C VAL A 443 -18.49 -20.91 13.88
#